data_5096e443644b30b6a8ee204040bb8814
#
_entry.id   5096e443644b30b6a8ee204040bb8814
#
_cell.length_a   1.000
_cell.length_b   1.000
_cell.length_c   1.000
_cell.angle_alpha   90.00
_cell.angle_beta   90.00
_cell.angle_gamma   90.00
#
_symmetry.space_group_name_H-M   'P 1'
#
loop_
_entity.id
_entity.type
_entity.pdbx_description
1 polymer ?
#
loop_
_entity_poly.entity_id
_entity_poly.type
_entity_poly.pdbx_seq_one_letter_code
_entity_poly.pdbx_strand_id
1 'polypeptide(L)'
;RLLKCRGLKVASQKLDPYVNVDPGTMSPLQHGEVFVTDDGTETDLDLGHYERFVHCSLSRLNNLTSGQVFESVLRKERRGDYLGKTVQYIPHVTDEIKNRLYEVTEKSDVDIIITEIGGTVGDMEGHIFLEALRQFALEVGRDNVCFIHVTLLPYIKAAGEMKTKPTQQSVAKLREIGCLLYTSDA
;
A
#
# COMPACT_ATOMS: atom_id res chain seq x y z
N ARG A 1 10.83 -12.29 -4.26
CA ARG A 1 11.74 -13.27 -4.89
C ARG A 1 11.87 -14.54 -4.08
N LEU A 2 12.14 -14.48 -2.77
CA LEU A 2 12.32 -15.67 -1.91
C LEU A 2 11.11 -16.62 -1.94
N LEU A 3 9.90 -16.10 -1.86
CA LEU A 3 8.66 -16.90 -1.95
C LEU A 3 8.54 -17.57 -3.32
N LYS A 4 8.83 -16.84 -4.39
CA LYS A 4 8.82 -17.36 -5.75
C LYS A 4 9.86 -18.49 -5.95
N CYS A 5 11.04 -18.36 -5.33
CA CYS A 5 12.06 -19.43 -5.32
C CYS A 5 11.61 -20.68 -4.55
N ARG A 6 10.60 -20.58 -3.68
CA ARG A 6 9.96 -21.70 -2.98
C ARG A 6 8.77 -22.30 -3.75
N GLY A 7 8.53 -21.86 -4.99
CA GLY A 7 7.48 -22.38 -5.85
C GLY A 7 6.12 -21.68 -5.71
N LEU A 8 6.03 -20.61 -4.90
CA LEU A 8 4.79 -19.86 -4.73
C LEU A 8 4.60 -18.85 -5.85
N LYS A 9 3.37 -18.69 -6.30
CA LYS A 9 2.96 -17.63 -7.21
C LYS A 9 2.75 -16.34 -6.41
N VAL A 10 3.48 -15.28 -6.75
CA VAL A 10 3.51 -14.04 -5.97
C VAL A 10 3.21 -12.84 -6.89
N ALA A 11 2.29 -11.97 -6.47
CA ALA A 11 2.10 -10.64 -7.01
C ALA A 11 2.57 -9.58 -6.02
N SER A 12 2.91 -8.41 -6.55
CA SER A 12 3.23 -7.22 -5.75
C SER A 12 2.21 -6.13 -6.06
N GLN A 13 1.85 -5.34 -5.06
CA GLN A 13 0.98 -4.17 -5.19
C GLN A 13 1.57 -3.01 -4.40
N LYS A 14 1.50 -1.82 -4.99
CA LYS A 14 1.95 -0.57 -4.38
C LYS A 14 0.74 0.31 -4.07
N LEU A 15 0.67 0.80 -2.84
CA LEU A 15 -0.29 1.82 -2.39
C LEU A 15 0.46 3.11 -2.10
N ASP A 16 0.20 4.14 -2.90
CA ASP A 16 0.86 5.43 -2.79
C ASP A 16 -0.08 6.46 -2.15
N PRO A 17 0.26 7.04 -0.98
CA PRO A 17 -0.65 7.92 -0.24
C PRO A 17 -0.76 9.34 -0.82
N TYR A 18 -0.01 9.69 -1.85
CA TYR A 18 -0.15 11.01 -2.47
C TYR A 18 -1.47 11.16 -3.26
N VAL A 19 -1.92 12.41 -3.40
CA VAL A 19 -3.22 12.76 -4.02
C VAL A 19 -3.17 12.87 -5.54
N ASN A 20 -2.01 12.78 -6.17
CA ASN A 20 -1.89 12.69 -7.61
C ASN A 20 -2.57 11.40 -8.12
N VAL A 21 -3.30 11.49 -9.23
CA VAL A 21 -3.95 10.32 -9.85
C VAL A 21 -2.89 9.34 -10.38
N ASP A 22 -1.84 9.90 -10.96
CA ASP A 22 -0.65 9.18 -11.40
C ASP A 22 0.61 10.06 -11.20
N PRO A 23 1.82 9.51 -11.29
CA PRO A 23 3.04 10.28 -11.09
C PRO A 23 3.49 11.09 -12.31
N GLY A 24 2.81 11.02 -13.45
CA GLY A 24 3.25 11.65 -14.70
C GLY A 24 3.37 13.16 -14.66
N THR A 25 2.62 13.83 -13.78
CA THR A 25 2.68 15.28 -13.58
C THR A 25 3.63 15.71 -12.45
N MET A 26 4.23 14.76 -11.74
CA MET A 26 5.15 15.06 -10.65
C MET A 26 6.53 15.49 -11.16
N SER A 27 7.20 16.34 -10.38
CA SER A 27 8.58 16.73 -10.66
C SER A 27 9.51 15.53 -10.46
N PRO A 28 10.31 15.16 -11.47
CA PRO A 28 11.31 14.08 -11.32
C PRO A 28 12.34 14.35 -10.21
N LEU A 29 12.59 15.61 -9.88
CA LEU A 29 13.50 16.00 -8.79
C LEU A 29 12.93 15.70 -7.41
N GLN A 30 11.59 15.65 -7.26
CA GLN A 30 10.93 15.38 -5.98
C GLN A 30 10.52 13.92 -5.84
N HIS A 31 10.06 13.30 -6.93
CA HIS A 31 9.46 11.97 -6.92
C HIS A 31 10.35 10.90 -7.55
N GLY A 32 11.30 11.28 -8.40
CA GLY A 32 12.08 10.37 -9.24
C GLY A 32 11.43 10.14 -10.61
N GLU A 33 11.95 9.14 -11.30
CA GLU A 33 11.45 8.77 -12.63
C GLU A 33 10.12 8.03 -12.55
N VAL A 34 9.31 8.15 -13.60
CA VAL A 34 8.05 7.41 -13.78
C VAL A 34 8.34 6.09 -14.46
N PHE A 35 7.74 5.02 -13.98
CA PHE A 35 7.74 3.73 -14.66
C PHE A 35 6.41 3.53 -15.40
N VAL A 36 6.47 3.04 -16.64
CA VAL A 36 5.29 2.74 -17.44
C VAL A 36 5.18 1.24 -17.62
N THR A 37 4.07 0.68 -17.19
CA THR A 37 3.77 -0.74 -17.34
C THR A 37 3.39 -1.10 -18.78
N ASP A 38 3.39 -2.39 -19.11
CA ASP A 38 3.05 -2.88 -20.49
C ASP A 38 1.65 -2.45 -20.93
N ASP A 39 0.71 -2.22 -20.02
CA ASP A 39 -0.63 -1.70 -20.30
C ASP A 39 -0.70 -0.17 -20.45
N GLY A 40 0.45 0.52 -20.44
CA GLY A 40 0.56 1.96 -20.65
C GLY A 40 0.26 2.81 -19.41
N THR A 41 0.16 2.20 -18.24
CA THR A 41 -0.10 2.93 -16.99
C THR A 41 1.19 3.54 -16.44
N GLU A 42 1.16 4.84 -16.16
CA GLU A 42 2.21 5.54 -15.43
C GLU A 42 2.13 5.22 -13.95
N THR A 43 3.24 4.77 -13.38
CA THR A 43 3.33 4.30 -12.00
C THR A 43 4.58 4.80 -11.31
N ASP A 44 4.65 4.60 -10.01
CA ASP A 44 5.87 4.79 -9.23
C ASP A 44 7.00 3.89 -9.74
N LEU A 45 8.24 4.38 -9.65
CA LEU A 45 9.44 3.66 -10.07
C LEU A 45 9.60 2.31 -9.36
N ASP A 46 9.05 2.16 -8.17
CA ASP A 46 9.10 0.91 -7.40
C ASP A 46 8.52 -0.28 -8.17
N LEU A 47 7.50 -0.06 -9.01
CA LEU A 47 6.96 -1.13 -9.85
C LEU A 47 7.99 -1.67 -10.83
N GLY A 48 8.82 -0.81 -11.40
CA GLY A 48 9.93 -1.22 -12.25
C GLY A 48 10.95 -2.07 -11.49
N HIS A 49 11.22 -1.74 -10.24
CA HIS A 49 12.06 -2.56 -9.38
C HIS A 49 11.41 -3.92 -9.08
N TYR A 50 10.09 -3.95 -8.81
CA TYR A 50 9.38 -5.21 -8.58
C TYR A 50 9.45 -6.11 -9.81
N GLU A 51 9.16 -5.61 -11.00
CA GLU A 51 9.28 -6.37 -12.25
C GLU A 51 10.68 -6.95 -12.42
N ARG A 52 11.70 -6.09 -12.24
CA ARG A 52 13.10 -6.49 -12.39
C ARG A 52 13.52 -7.60 -11.44
N PHE A 53 13.16 -7.50 -10.15
CA PHE A 53 13.65 -8.44 -9.13
C PHE A 53 12.77 -9.68 -8.99
N VAL A 54 11.47 -9.57 -9.29
CA VAL A 54 10.52 -10.69 -9.19
C VAL A 54 10.39 -11.44 -10.51
N HIS A 55 10.80 -10.84 -11.64
CA HIS A 55 10.62 -11.36 -13.00
C HIS A 55 9.14 -11.64 -13.28
N CYS A 56 8.33 -10.61 -13.25
CA CYS A 56 6.91 -10.63 -13.60
C CYS A 56 6.56 -9.31 -14.29
N SER A 57 5.53 -9.30 -15.13
CA SER A 57 4.93 -8.06 -15.62
C SER A 57 3.86 -7.61 -14.64
N LEU A 58 3.79 -6.31 -14.41
CA LEU A 58 2.77 -5.65 -13.60
C LEU A 58 1.85 -4.82 -14.50
N SER A 59 0.75 -4.39 -13.95
CA SER A 59 -0.27 -3.61 -14.64
C SER A 59 -0.85 -2.53 -13.73
N ARG A 60 -1.79 -1.76 -14.24
CA ARG A 60 -2.55 -0.78 -13.43
C ARG A 60 -3.19 -1.34 -12.16
N LEU A 61 -3.41 -2.65 -12.10
CA LEU A 61 -3.97 -3.28 -10.88
C LEU A 61 -2.97 -3.30 -9.73
N ASN A 62 -1.70 -3.19 -10.06
CA ASN A 62 -0.61 -3.30 -9.08
C ASN A 62 -0.19 -1.96 -8.47
N ASN A 63 -0.78 -0.84 -8.92
CA ASN A 63 -0.55 0.49 -8.36
C ASN A 63 -1.87 1.17 -8.02
N LEU A 64 -1.95 1.74 -6.83
CA LEU A 64 -3.12 2.49 -6.37
C LEU A 64 -2.66 3.74 -5.63
N THR A 65 -3.06 4.91 -6.12
CA THR A 65 -2.82 6.19 -5.43
C THR A 65 -4.06 6.66 -4.66
N SER A 66 -3.87 7.49 -3.64
CA SER A 66 -5.01 8.18 -3.01
C SER A 66 -5.83 8.97 -4.02
N GLY A 67 -5.18 9.59 -5.00
CA GLY A 67 -5.86 10.34 -6.06
C GLY A 67 -6.83 9.46 -6.86
N GLN A 68 -6.41 8.26 -7.27
CA GLN A 68 -7.27 7.30 -7.97
C GLN A 68 -8.45 6.85 -7.11
N VAL A 69 -8.24 6.62 -5.82
CA VAL A 69 -9.31 6.25 -4.88
C VAL A 69 -10.34 7.36 -4.78
N PHE A 70 -9.91 8.60 -4.53
CA PHE A 70 -10.80 9.74 -4.41
C PHE A 70 -11.52 10.05 -5.73
N GLU A 71 -10.82 9.99 -6.86
CA GLU A 71 -11.45 10.17 -8.17
C GLU A 71 -12.57 9.15 -8.39
N SER A 72 -12.33 7.87 -8.07
CA SER A 72 -13.33 6.81 -8.20
C SER A 72 -14.54 7.08 -7.31
N VAL A 73 -14.33 7.40 -6.04
CA VAL A 73 -15.40 7.69 -5.08
C VAL A 73 -16.23 8.90 -5.52
N LEU A 74 -15.58 10.01 -5.92
CA LEU A 74 -16.26 11.20 -6.39
C LEU A 74 -17.04 10.96 -7.68
N ARG A 75 -16.49 10.16 -8.61
CA ARG A 75 -17.18 9.79 -9.84
C ARG A 75 -18.43 8.93 -9.55
N LYS A 76 -18.37 8.00 -8.62
CA LYS A 76 -19.52 7.21 -8.14
C LYS A 76 -20.57 8.10 -7.47
N GLU A 77 -20.15 9.06 -6.65
CA GLU A 77 -21.05 10.03 -6.02
C GLU A 77 -21.81 10.84 -7.08
N ARG A 78 -21.09 11.40 -8.07
CA ARG A 78 -21.71 12.20 -9.14
C ARG A 78 -22.68 11.42 -10.02
N ARG A 79 -22.50 10.11 -10.17
CA ARG A 79 -23.44 9.22 -10.89
C ARG A 79 -24.65 8.81 -10.04
N GLY A 80 -24.62 9.05 -8.72
CA GLY A 80 -25.69 8.66 -7.81
C GLY A 80 -25.59 7.22 -7.31
N ASP A 81 -24.44 6.57 -7.45
CA ASP A 81 -24.24 5.17 -7.06
C ASP A 81 -24.46 4.93 -5.55
N TYR A 82 -24.34 5.98 -4.74
CA TYR A 82 -24.57 5.91 -3.30
C TYR A 82 -26.01 6.19 -2.85
N LEU A 83 -26.93 6.35 -3.80
CA LEU A 83 -28.37 6.45 -3.56
C LEU A 83 -28.74 7.54 -2.51
N GLY A 84 -28.10 8.70 -2.57
CA GLY A 84 -28.35 9.84 -1.69
C GLY A 84 -27.73 9.73 -0.29
N LYS A 85 -26.91 8.70 -0.03
CA LYS A 85 -26.17 8.62 1.23
C LYS A 85 -25.08 9.68 1.32
N THR A 86 -24.78 10.15 2.53
CA THR A 86 -23.60 10.96 2.78
C THR A 86 -22.35 10.13 2.55
N VAL A 87 -21.50 10.55 1.61
CA VAL A 87 -20.24 9.86 1.28
C VAL A 87 -19.17 10.30 2.28
N GLN A 88 -18.52 9.33 2.92
CA GLN A 88 -17.54 9.54 3.99
C GLN A 88 -16.28 8.71 3.74
N TYR A 89 -15.20 9.01 4.46
CA TYR A 89 -13.98 8.21 4.42
C TYR A 89 -14.26 6.75 4.80
N ILE A 90 -15.02 6.55 5.86
CA ILE A 90 -15.51 5.23 6.29
C ILE A 90 -17.03 5.25 6.13
N PRO A 91 -17.62 4.31 5.37
CA PRO A 91 -16.99 3.17 4.71
C PRO A 91 -16.54 3.42 3.24
N HIS A 92 -16.94 4.51 2.58
CA HIS A 92 -16.91 4.61 1.13
C HIS A 92 -15.51 4.62 0.53
N VAL A 93 -14.57 5.38 1.15
CA VAL A 93 -13.17 5.43 0.68
C VAL A 93 -12.43 4.14 1.09
N THR A 94 -12.66 3.64 2.31
CA THR A 94 -12.06 2.37 2.74
C THR A 94 -12.56 1.18 1.93
N ASP A 95 -13.84 1.14 1.56
CA ASP A 95 -14.40 0.10 0.70
C ASP A 95 -13.80 0.15 -0.71
N GLU A 96 -13.60 1.36 -1.26
CA GLU A 96 -12.93 1.50 -2.56
C GLU A 96 -11.50 0.93 -2.53
N ILE A 97 -10.75 1.21 -1.48
CA ILE A 97 -9.39 0.66 -1.29
C ILE A 97 -9.45 -0.87 -1.19
N LYS A 98 -10.34 -1.41 -0.34
CA LYS A 98 -10.49 -2.86 -0.18
C LYS A 98 -10.89 -3.55 -1.49
N ASN A 99 -11.79 -2.96 -2.27
CA ASN A 99 -12.17 -3.48 -3.58
C ASN A 99 -10.97 -3.57 -4.52
N ARG A 100 -10.07 -2.60 -4.50
CA ARG A 100 -8.82 -2.64 -5.28
C ARG A 100 -7.87 -3.75 -4.83
N LEU A 101 -7.84 -4.08 -3.54
CA LEU A 101 -7.09 -5.23 -3.04
C LEU A 101 -7.70 -6.54 -3.55
N TYR A 102 -9.02 -6.68 -3.49
CA TYR A 102 -9.72 -7.86 -4.02
C TYR A 102 -9.55 -8.02 -5.53
N GLU A 103 -9.58 -6.94 -6.31
CA GLU A 103 -9.38 -7.00 -7.76
C GLU A 103 -8.06 -7.68 -8.16
N VAL A 104 -6.99 -7.47 -7.40
CA VAL A 104 -5.70 -8.13 -7.67
C VAL A 104 -5.81 -9.63 -7.42
N THR A 105 -6.48 -10.06 -6.36
CA THR A 105 -6.67 -11.48 -6.05
C THR A 105 -7.55 -12.17 -7.09
N GLU A 106 -8.63 -11.53 -7.50
CA GLU A 106 -9.59 -12.09 -8.44
C GLU A 106 -9.04 -12.23 -9.88
N LYS A 107 -8.19 -11.27 -10.28
CA LYS A 107 -7.63 -11.20 -11.62
C LYS A 107 -6.26 -11.84 -11.77
N SER A 108 -5.68 -12.30 -10.68
CA SER A 108 -4.35 -12.93 -10.65
C SER A 108 -4.43 -14.33 -10.07
N ASP A 109 -3.84 -15.30 -10.77
CA ASP A 109 -3.68 -16.67 -10.24
C ASP A 109 -2.44 -16.72 -9.34
N VAL A 110 -2.55 -16.21 -8.12
CA VAL A 110 -1.45 -16.09 -7.16
C VAL A 110 -1.80 -16.69 -5.79
N ASP A 111 -0.78 -17.21 -5.12
CA ASP A 111 -0.90 -17.73 -3.75
C ASP A 111 -0.73 -16.63 -2.71
N ILE A 112 0.09 -15.61 -3.03
CA ILE A 112 0.46 -14.53 -2.11
C ILE A 112 0.51 -13.20 -2.84
N ILE A 113 -0.08 -12.16 -2.23
CA ILE A 113 0.08 -10.78 -2.65
C ILE A 113 0.89 -10.04 -1.59
N ILE A 114 1.93 -9.34 -2.02
CA ILE A 114 2.70 -8.44 -1.18
C ILE A 114 2.26 -7.03 -1.51
N THR A 115 1.50 -6.43 -0.60
CA THR A 115 1.05 -5.04 -0.72
C THR A 115 1.98 -4.14 0.09
N GLU A 116 2.65 -3.23 -0.57
CA GLU A 116 3.50 -2.22 0.05
C GLU A 116 2.74 -0.90 0.13
N ILE A 117 2.82 -0.25 1.30
CA ILE A 117 2.26 1.09 1.52
C ILE A 117 3.41 2.07 1.57
N GLY A 118 3.41 3.03 0.66
CA GLY A 118 4.39 4.11 0.64
C GLY A 118 4.22 5.09 1.81
N GLY A 119 5.26 5.87 2.07
CA GLY A 119 5.28 6.88 3.11
C GLY A 119 5.68 6.36 4.48
N THR A 120 5.49 7.20 5.49
CA THR A 120 5.89 6.94 6.87
C THR A 120 4.67 6.66 7.74
N VAL A 121 4.75 5.64 8.60
CA VAL A 121 3.69 5.36 9.57
C VAL A 121 3.52 6.54 10.53
N GLY A 122 2.29 7.05 10.60
CA GLY A 122 1.93 8.22 11.40
C GLY A 122 1.63 9.46 10.58
N ASP A 123 2.02 9.49 9.30
CA ASP A 123 1.63 10.56 8.39
C ASP A 123 0.14 10.46 8.06
N MET A 124 -0.51 11.62 7.96
CA MET A 124 -1.95 11.72 7.72
C MET A 124 -2.37 11.04 6.43
N GLU A 125 -1.57 11.17 5.39
CA GLU A 125 -1.82 10.64 4.06
C GLU A 125 -1.95 9.11 4.04
N GLY A 126 -1.16 8.42 4.88
CA GLY A 126 -1.17 6.96 4.98
C GLY A 126 -2.32 6.39 5.80
N HIS A 127 -2.98 7.19 6.64
CA HIS A 127 -3.96 6.70 7.62
C HIS A 127 -5.14 5.96 6.99
N ILE A 128 -5.66 6.46 5.85
CA ILE A 128 -6.81 5.84 5.21
C ILE A 128 -6.48 4.45 4.64
N PHE A 129 -5.27 4.25 4.13
CA PHE A 129 -4.81 2.95 3.68
C PHE A 129 -4.64 1.99 4.86
N LEU A 130 -4.03 2.44 5.96
CA LEU A 130 -3.86 1.63 7.17
C LEU A 130 -5.21 1.21 7.75
N GLU A 131 -6.19 2.12 7.80
CA GLU A 131 -7.55 1.79 8.25
C GLU A 131 -8.23 0.78 7.31
N ALA A 132 -8.13 0.95 6.00
CA ALA A 132 -8.67 0.00 5.03
C ALA A 132 -8.04 -1.39 5.18
N LEU A 133 -6.72 -1.46 5.38
CA LEU A 133 -6.02 -2.73 5.59
C LEU A 133 -6.36 -3.39 6.92
N ARG A 134 -6.59 -2.62 7.98
CA ARG A 134 -7.08 -3.13 9.26
C ARG A 134 -8.45 -3.79 9.08
N GLN A 135 -9.37 -3.14 8.36
CA GLN A 135 -10.69 -3.70 8.03
C GLN A 135 -10.55 -4.95 7.16
N PHE A 136 -9.74 -4.87 6.10
CA PHE A 136 -9.48 -5.99 5.21
C PHE A 136 -8.98 -7.23 5.96
N ALA A 137 -8.03 -7.06 6.89
CA ALA A 137 -7.51 -8.15 7.70
C ALA A 137 -8.58 -8.83 8.57
N LEU A 138 -9.58 -8.07 9.03
CA LEU A 138 -10.72 -8.64 9.76
C LEU A 138 -11.68 -9.40 8.84
N GLU A 139 -11.89 -8.90 7.62
CA GLU A 139 -12.78 -9.50 6.63
C GLU A 139 -12.24 -10.83 6.08
N VAL A 140 -10.95 -10.88 5.73
CA VAL A 140 -10.33 -12.09 5.18
C VAL A 140 -9.88 -13.09 6.25
N GLY A 141 -9.86 -12.67 7.50
CA GLY A 141 -9.36 -13.44 8.63
C GLY A 141 -7.85 -13.27 8.87
N ARG A 142 -7.49 -13.17 10.13
CA ARG A 142 -6.10 -12.86 10.55
C ARG A 142 -5.07 -13.89 10.10
N ASP A 143 -5.46 -15.13 9.94
CA ASP A 143 -4.57 -16.21 9.47
C ASP A 143 -4.17 -16.06 8.00
N ASN A 144 -4.86 -15.19 7.26
CA ASN A 144 -4.59 -14.92 5.86
C ASN A 144 -3.81 -13.61 5.62
N VAL A 145 -3.45 -12.90 6.69
CA VAL A 145 -2.74 -11.60 6.59
C VAL A 145 -1.54 -11.57 7.53
N CYS A 146 -0.42 -11.06 7.01
CA CYS A 146 0.78 -10.79 7.80
C CYS A 146 1.20 -9.34 7.61
N PHE A 147 1.22 -8.56 8.69
CA PHE A 147 1.73 -7.19 8.69
C PHE A 147 3.23 -7.20 8.94
N ILE A 148 3.98 -6.58 8.02
CA ILE A 148 5.42 -6.40 8.12
C ILE A 148 5.72 -4.90 8.18
N HIS A 149 6.33 -4.45 9.27
CA HIS A 149 6.75 -3.06 9.43
C HIS A 149 8.23 -2.92 9.10
N VAL A 150 8.53 -2.20 8.04
CA VAL A 150 9.89 -1.82 7.66
C VAL A 150 10.20 -0.45 8.25
N THR A 151 11.28 -0.34 9.01
CA THR A 151 11.66 0.91 9.67
C THR A 151 13.16 1.11 9.65
N LEU A 152 13.57 2.39 9.73
CA LEU A 152 14.98 2.77 9.80
C LEU A 152 15.45 2.80 11.26
N LEU A 153 16.56 2.11 11.54
CA LEU A 153 17.29 2.20 12.80
C LEU A 153 18.60 2.96 12.57
N PRO A 154 18.61 4.30 12.69
CA PRO A 154 19.80 5.07 12.41
C PRO A 154 20.86 4.88 13.50
N TYR A 155 22.09 4.63 13.07
CA TYR A 155 23.25 4.66 13.92
C TYR A 155 23.94 6.03 13.82
N ILE A 156 24.04 6.74 14.96
CA ILE A 156 24.69 8.05 15.01
C ILE A 156 26.12 7.88 15.48
N LYS A 157 27.07 7.98 14.55
CA LYS A 157 28.51 7.79 14.83
C LYS A 157 29.02 8.69 15.95
N ALA A 158 28.59 9.95 16.00
CA ALA A 158 29.02 10.92 17.02
C ALA A 158 28.55 10.55 18.43
N ALA A 159 27.42 9.84 18.56
CA ALA A 159 26.88 9.39 19.84
C ALA A 159 27.25 7.94 20.17
N GLY A 160 27.79 7.18 19.22
CA GLY A 160 28.15 5.79 19.39
C GLY A 160 26.96 4.84 19.63
N GLU A 161 25.75 5.22 19.23
CA GLU A 161 24.54 4.45 19.53
C GLU A 161 23.52 4.43 18.39
N MET A 162 22.68 3.40 18.40
CA MET A 162 21.48 3.33 17.55
C MET A 162 20.33 4.12 18.18
N LYS A 163 19.60 4.88 17.37
CA LYS A 163 18.39 5.59 17.78
C LYS A 163 17.16 4.77 17.48
N THR A 164 16.56 4.21 18.52
CA THR A 164 15.38 3.34 18.40
C THR A 164 14.05 4.07 18.60
N LYS A 165 14.07 5.30 19.10
CA LYS A 165 12.86 6.08 19.42
C LYS A 165 11.90 6.26 18.24
N PRO A 166 12.37 6.61 17.02
CA PRO A 166 11.48 6.72 15.86
C PRO A 166 10.76 5.41 15.55
N THR A 167 11.46 4.28 15.61
CA THR A 167 10.86 2.95 15.42
C THR A 167 9.82 2.64 16.49
N GLN A 168 10.12 2.92 17.76
CA GLN A 168 9.18 2.72 18.86
C GLN A 168 7.89 3.53 18.64
N GLN A 169 7.99 4.77 18.17
CA GLN A 169 6.86 5.65 17.91
C GLN A 169 6.00 5.11 16.76
N SER A 170 6.60 4.69 15.66
CA SER A 170 5.86 4.14 14.51
C SER A 170 5.20 2.79 14.85
N VAL A 171 5.84 1.94 15.63
CA VAL A 171 5.25 0.69 16.16
C VAL A 171 4.06 0.99 17.07
N ALA A 172 4.20 1.96 17.98
CA ALA A 172 3.10 2.37 18.86
C ALA A 172 1.90 2.86 18.03
N LYS A 173 2.16 3.64 16.97
CA LYS A 173 1.12 4.16 16.08
C LYS A 173 0.40 3.05 15.32
N LEU A 174 1.11 2.07 14.77
CA LEU A 174 0.49 0.91 14.11
C LEU A 174 -0.39 0.12 15.07
N ARG A 175 0.04 -0.07 16.32
CA ARG A 175 -0.76 -0.75 17.35
C ARG A 175 -2.01 0.05 17.73
N GLU A 176 -1.89 1.37 17.83
CA GLU A 176 -3.03 2.27 18.10
C GLU A 176 -4.10 2.16 17.01
N ILE A 177 -3.69 2.10 15.75
CA ILE A 177 -4.59 1.91 14.59
C ILE A 177 -5.22 0.51 14.59
N GLY A 178 -4.60 -0.46 15.26
CA GLY A 178 -5.06 -1.85 15.31
C GLY A 178 -4.44 -2.76 14.25
N CYS A 179 -3.40 -2.30 13.57
CA CYS A 179 -2.54 -3.16 12.76
C CYS A 179 -1.66 -3.98 13.72
N LEU A 180 -1.94 -5.28 13.80
CA LEU A 180 -1.20 -6.17 14.70
C LEU A 180 0.12 -6.58 14.03
N LEU A 181 1.20 -6.19 14.67
CA LEU A 181 2.54 -6.69 14.34
C LEU A 181 2.78 -7.97 15.15
N TYR A 182 3.13 -9.04 14.46
CA TYR A 182 3.66 -10.21 15.12
C TYR A 182 5.11 -9.93 15.50
N THR A 183 5.40 -9.90 16.80
CA THR A 183 6.76 -9.92 17.29
C THR A 183 7.10 -11.37 17.62
N SER A 184 8.13 -11.93 17.01
CA SER A 184 8.72 -13.13 17.58
C SER A 184 9.35 -12.71 18.92
N ASP A 185 8.89 -13.28 20.00
CA ASP A 185 9.62 -13.22 21.25
C ASP A 185 10.91 -14.00 21.04
N ALA A 186 11.99 -13.27 20.79
CA ALA A 186 13.33 -13.81 20.72
C ALA A 186 13.97 -13.80 22.09
#